data_9769a19629da2e9cf246cb9979e22c20
#
_entry.id   9769a19629da2e9cf246cb9979e22c20
#
_cell.length_a   1.000
_cell.length_b   1.000
_cell.length_c   1.000
_cell.angle_alpha   90.00
_cell.angle_beta   90.00
_cell.angle_gamma   90.00
#
_symmetry.space_group_name_H-M   'P 1'
#
loop_
_entity.id
_entity.type
_entity.pdbx_description
1 polymer ?
#
loop_
_entity_poly.entity_id
_entity_poly.type
_entity_poly.pdbx_seq_one_letter_code
_entity_poly.pdbx_strand_id
1 'polypeptide(L)'
;MIGQYRKYGSFLKWRAVVIYSFVFYLLAAYFLIILPLPSRESVAQLTTQRYNLIPFTALREFINTTVFSPLHPSTWLTAMKQPGFIQPVFNIVLTIPFGVYLRYYFKRPWWQAWLMSLGLSLFFELTQLSGLYGYYPRPYRLFDVDDLILNSTGGLIGALIAPVLMHAFPTREKMDQQSCKPALASA
;
A
#
# COMPACT_ATOMS: atom_id res chain seq x y z
N MET A 1 10.05 5.53 -21.34
CA MET A 1 10.54 6.85 -21.77
C MET A 1 10.82 6.92 -23.26
N ILE A 2 11.67 6.08 -23.83
CA ILE A 2 12.01 6.07 -25.27
C ILE A 2 10.76 5.94 -26.16
N GLY A 3 9.81 5.08 -25.80
CA GLY A 3 8.54 4.93 -26.52
C GLY A 3 7.60 6.14 -26.48
N GLN A 4 7.67 6.94 -25.41
CA GLN A 4 6.90 8.19 -25.30
C GLN A 4 7.51 9.30 -26.15
N TYR A 5 8.83 9.43 -26.16
CA TYR A 5 9.53 10.36 -27.02
C TYR A 5 9.29 10.09 -28.51
N ARG A 6 9.31 8.79 -28.89
CA ARG A 6 9.00 8.37 -30.28
C ARG A 6 7.54 8.66 -30.69
N LYS A 7 6.59 8.62 -29.74
CA LYS A 7 5.16 8.80 -30.03
C LYS A 7 4.69 10.25 -29.99
N TYR A 8 5.31 11.11 -29.15
CA TYR A 8 4.81 12.46 -28.85
C TYR A 8 5.85 13.57 -29.10
N GLY A 9 7.09 13.24 -29.48
CA GLY A 9 8.16 14.22 -29.74
C GLY A 9 8.62 15.05 -28.54
N SER A 10 8.01 14.84 -27.36
CA SER A 10 8.31 15.58 -26.12
C SER A 10 8.19 14.70 -24.89
N PHE A 11 8.94 15.08 -23.83
CA PHE A 11 8.81 14.43 -22.51
C PHE A 11 7.56 14.93 -21.80
N LEU A 12 6.65 14.03 -21.51
CA LEU A 12 5.45 14.28 -20.71
C LEU A 12 5.84 14.39 -19.23
N LYS A 13 6.32 15.55 -18.79
CA LYS A 13 6.87 15.78 -17.44
C LYS A 13 5.95 15.28 -16.32
N TRP A 14 4.67 15.62 -16.38
CA TRP A 14 3.69 15.21 -15.38
C TRP A 14 3.45 13.70 -15.34
N ARG A 15 3.44 13.02 -16.48
CA ARG A 15 3.36 11.56 -16.52
C ARG A 15 4.60 10.92 -15.90
N ALA A 16 5.78 11.45 -16.19
CA ALA A 16 7.01 10.97 -15.58
C ALA A 16 6.97 11.12 -14.07
N VAL A 17 6.57 12.29 -13.55
CA VAL A 17 6.42 12.53 -12.11
C VAL A 17 5.47 11.52 -11.48
N VAL A 18 4.28 11.29 -12.04
CA VAL A 18 3.31 10.35 -11.49
C VAL A 18 3.82 8.92 -11.51
N ILE A 19 4.48 8.48 -12.61
CA ILE A 19 5.02 7.12 -12.69
C ILE A 19 6.18 6.93 -11.71
N TYR A 20 7.11 7.89 -11.62
CA TYR A 20 8.24 7.78 -10.69
C TYR A 20 7.78 7.85 -9.24
N SER A 21 6.81 8.70 -8.91
CA SER A 21 6.25 8.75 -7.56
C SER A 21 5.52 7.44 -7.20
N PHE A 22 4.84 6.81 -8.16
CA PHE A 22 4.22 5.50 -7.97
C PHE A 22 5.26 4.39 -7.74
N VAL A 23 6.32 4.35 -8.57
CA VAL A 23 7.42 3.38 -8.37
C VAL A 23 8.12 3.60 -7.03
N PHE A 24 8.43 4.86 -6.70
CA PHE A 24 9.02 5.20 -5.41
C PHE A 24 8.13 4.78 -4.24
N TYR A 25 6.83 5.03 -4.34
CA TYR A 25 5.86 4.58 -3.34
C TYR A 25 5.87 3.06 -3.18
N LEU A 26 5.85 2.29 -4.29
CA LEU A 26 5.89 0.82 -4.21
C LEU A 26 7.17 0.30 -3.56
N LEU A 27 8.32 0.91 -3.89
CA LEU A 27 9.59 0.58 -3.24
C LEU A 27 9.56 0.92 -1.75
N ALA A 28 9.08 2.11 -1.39
CA ALA A 28 8.95 2.51 0.01
C ALA A 28 8.02 1.57 0.78
N ALA A 29 6.85 1.22 0.22
CA ALA A 29 5.92 0.27 0.81
C ALA A 29 6.55 -1.12 0.99
N TYR A 30 7.27 -1.61 -0.02
CA TYR A 30 8.00 -2.87 0.07
C TYR A 30 9.02 -2.84 1.22
N PHE A 31 9.86 -1.80 1.30
CA PHE A 31 10.85 -1.68 2.36
C PHE A 31 10.21 -1.52 3.75
N LEU A 32 9.13 -0.77 3.88
CA LEU A 32 8.43 -0.59 5.16
C LEU A 32 7.81 -1.90 5.68
N ILE A 33 7.31 -2.76 4.78
CA ILE A 33 6.69 -4.03 5.14
C ILE A 33 7.75 -5.11 5.40
N ILE A 34 8.82 -5.14 4.62
CA ILE A 34 9.82 -6.22 4.67
C ILE A 34 10.87 -5.96 5.76
N LEU A 35 11.25 -4.69 5.99
CA LEU A 35 12.26 -4.34 7.01
C LEU A 35 11.62 -4.12 8.40
N PRO A 36 12.40 -4.25 9.48
CA PRO A 36 13.80 -4.69 9.51
C PRO A 36 13.94 -6.20 9.33
N LEU A 37 15.02 -6.63 8.71
CA LEU A 37 15.33 -8.06 8.59
C LEU A 37 16.03 -8.54 9.86
N PRO A 38 15.52 -9.58 10.53
CA PRO A 38 16.18 -10.17 11.69
C PRO A 38 17.45 -10.97 11.27
N SER A 39 18.30 -11.33 12.22
CA SER A 39 19.44 -12.21 11.94
C SER A 39 18.97 -13.62 11.57
N ARG A 40 19.75 -14.33 10.74
CA ARG A 40 19.38 -15.71 10.33
C ARG A 40 19.32 -16.65 11.53
N GLU A 41 20.19 -16.45 12.50
CA GLU A 41 20.26 -17.24 13.74
C GLU A 41 18.97 -17.06 14.56
N SER A 42 18.50 -15.80 14.72
CA SER A 42 17.27 -15.54 15.46
C SER A 42 16.05 -16.13 14.75
N VAL A 43 15.99 -16.07 13.42
CA VAL A 43 14.91 -16.70 12.66
C VAL A 43 14.93 -18.22 12.78
N ALA A 44 16.11 -18.85 12.77
CA ALA A 44 16.25 -20.31 12.93
C ALA A 44 15.71 -20.81 14.28
N GLN A 45 15.83 -19.99 15.32
CA GLN A 45 15.37 -20.30 16.68
C GLN A 45 13.89 -19.98 16.93
N LEU A 46 13.18 -19.35 16.00
CA LEU A 46 11.76 -19.03 16.17
C LEU A 46 10.95 -20.33 16.33
N THR A 47 10.15 -20.40 17.39
CA THR A 47 9.18 -21.49 17.65
C THR A 47 7.73 -21.09 17.38
N THR A 48 7.51 -19.81 17.04
CA THR A 48 6.19 -19.22 16.85
C THR A 48 5.44 -19.82 15.66
N GLN A 49 4.11 -19.67 15.68
CA GLN A 49 3.22 -20.04 14.59
C GLN A 49 3.62 -19.32 13.30
N ARG A 50 3.45 -19.99 12.15
CA ARG A 50 3.87 -19.47 10.84
C ARG A 50 2.77 -18.72 10.10
N TYR A 51 1.51 -18.96 10.46
CA TYR A 51 0.34 -18.36 9.81
C TYR A 51 -0.81 -18.20 10.80
N ASN A 52 -1.56 -17.13 10.63
CA ASN A 52 -2.86 -16.90 11.23
C ASN A 52 -3.91 -16.79 10.11
N LEU A 53 -4.85 -17.73 10.10
CA LEU A 53 -5.93 -17.77 9.11
C LEU A 53 -7.28 -17.39 9.72
N ILE A 54 -7.31 -16.97 10.99
CA ILE A 54 -8.54 -16.58 11.68
C ILE A 54 -8.73 -15.08 11.48
N PRO A 55 -9.77 -14.65 10.74
CA PRO A 55 -10.02 -13.22 10.51
C PRO A 55 -10.32 -12.48 11.81
N PHE A 56 -9.94 -11.20 11.85
CA PHE A 56 -10.19 -10.27 12.95
C PHE A 56 -9.52 -10.65 14.29
N THR A 57 -8.44 -11.42 14.23
CA THR A 57 -7.68 -11.80 15.43
C THR A 57 -7.06 -10.55 16.08
N ALA A 58 -6.45 -9.68 15.28
CA ALA A 58 -5.85 -8.43 15.77
C ALA A 58 -6.90 -7.51 16.43
N LEU A 59 -8.09 -7.40 15.85
CA LEU A 59 -9.19 -6.63 16.44
C LEU A 59 -9.67 -7.25 17.76
N ARG A 60 -9.82 -8.56 17.81
CA ARG A 60 -10.21 -9.28 19.03
C ARG A 60 -9.19 -9.10 20.14
N GLU A 61 -7.92 -9.26 19.83
CA GLU A 61 -6.84 -9.04 20.80
C GLU A 61 -6.82 -7.59 21.28
N PHE A 62 -6.96 -6.62 20.39
CA PHE A 62 -7.06 -5.21 20.75
C PHE A 62 -8.20 -4.95 21.73
N ILE A 63 -9.41 -5.43 21.46
CA ILE A 63 -10.57 -5.27 22.34
C ILE A 63 -10.34 -5.92 23.71
N ASN A 64 -9.71 -7.10 23.76
CA ASN A 64 -9.52 -7.85 24.99
C ASN A 64 -8.36 -7.36 25.85
N THR A 65 -7.33 -6.75 25.24
CA THR A 65 -6.09 -6.37 25.95
C THR A 65 -5.99 -4.87 26.22
N THR A 66 -6.79 -4.07 25.51
CA THR A 66 -6.70 -2.60 25.59
C THR A 66 -7.65 -2.05 26.62
N VAL A 67 -7.20 -1.01 27.35
CA VAL A 67 -8.02 -0.23 28.29
C VAL A 67 -9.00 0.70 27.52
N PHE A 68 -9.32 0.36 26.26
CA PHE A 68 -10.22 1.16 25.45
C PHE A 68 -11.66 1.07 25.95
N SER A 69 -12.23 2.20 26.32
CA SER A 69 -13.65 2.33 26.63
C SER A 69 -14.29 3.40 25.75
N PRO A 70 -15.32 3.04 24.94
CA PRO A 70 -16.02 4.02 24.10
C PRO A 70 -16.62 5.18 24.90
N LEU A 71 -16.99 4.93 26.16
CA LEU A 71 -17.62 5.90 27.06
C LEU A 71 -16.62 6.80 27.81
N HIS A 72 -15.32 6.49 27.76
CA HIS A 72 -14.28 7.22 28.49
C HIS A 72 -13.21 7.76 27.53
N PRO A 73 -13.36 9.00 27.02
CA PRO A 73 -12.41 9.59 26.05
C PRO A 73 -10.94 9.64 26.52
N SER A 74 -10.69 9.69 27.83
CA SER A 74 -9.34 9.64 28.41
C SER A 74 -8.57 8.37 28.07
N THR A 75 -9.27 7.27 27.76
CA THR A 75 -8.65 5.98 27.40
C THR A 75 -8.26 5.92 25.92
N TRP A 76 -8.83 6.77 25.07
CA TRP A 76 -8.66 6.70 23.61
C TRP A 76 -7.22 6.95 23.20
N LEU A 77 -6.61 8.02 23.72
CA LEU A 77 -5.23 8.37 23.36
C LEU A 77 -4.23 7.28 23.77
N THR A 78 -4.46 6.63 24.90
CA THR A 78 -3.63 5.51 25.37
C THR A 78 -3.83 4.28 24.49
N ALA A 79 -5.06 3.96 24.12
CA ALA A 79 -5.38 2.85 23.24
C ALA A 79 -4.80 3.05 21.83
N MET A 80 -4.89 4.27 21.27
CA MET A 80 -4.37 4.60 19.95
C MET A 80 -2.82 4.49 19.84
N LYS A 81 -2.11 4.54 20.96
CA LYS A 81 -0.63 4.38 20.99
C LYS A 81 -0.19 2.92 21.07
N GLN A 82 -1.13 1.99 21.23
CA GLN A 82 -0.78 0.58 21.34
C GLN A 82 -0.50 -0.06 19.97
N PRO A 83 0.45 -1.00 19.88
CA PRO A 83 0.75 -1.70 18.63
C PRO A 83 -0.49 -2.35 18.00
N GLY A 84 -1.41 -2.90 18.81
CA GLY A 84 -2.65 -3.52 18.34
C GLY A 84 -3.62 -2.55 17.64
N PHE A 85 -3.44 -1.22 17.79
CA PHE A 85 -4.16 -0.21 17.02
C PHE A 85 -3.31 0.32 15.86
N ILE A 86 -2.04 0.63 16.12
CA ILE A 86 -1.17 1.27 15.14
C ILE A 86 -0.95 0.38 13.92
N GLN A 87 -0.71 -0.92 14.13
CA GLN A 87 -0.42 -1.85 13.05
C GLN A 87 -1.59 -2.02 12.05
N PRO A 88 -2.83 -2.28 12.49
CA PRO A 88 -3.99 -2.32 11.59
C PRO A 88 -4.22 -1.01 10.83
N VAL A 89 -4.12 0.12 11.51
CA VAL A 89 -4.27 1.45 10.89
C VAL A 89 -3.16 1.69 9.86
N PHE A 90 -1.93 1.32 10.19
CA PHE A 90 -0.79 1.46 9.28
C PHE A 90 -0.98 0.66 7.99
N ASN A 91 -1.47 -0.58 8.06
CA ASN A 91 -1.75 -1.42 6.91
C ASN A 91 -2.78 -0.77 5.98
N ILE A 92 -3.88 -0.23 6.55
CA ILE A 92 -4.88 0.50 5.77
C ILE A 92 -4.26 1.75 5.12
N VAL A 93 -3.60 2.61 5.91
CA VAL A 93 -3.05 3.89 5.44
C VAL A 93 -1.97 3.67 4.37
N LEU A 94 -1.13 2.66 4.54
CA LEU A 94 -0.06 2.33 3.62
C LEU A 94 -0.58 2.02 2.21
N THR A 95 -1.74 1.40 2.08
CA THR A 95 -2.28 0.95 0.78
C THR A 95 -3.31 1.92 0.16
N ILE A 96 -3.77 2.96 0.90
CA ILE A 96 -4.60 4.03 0.33
C ILE A 96 -3.98 4.64 -0.94
N PRO A 97 -2.69 5.06 -0.94
CA PRO A 97 -2.08 5.64 -2.14
C PRO A 97 -2.10 4.69 -3.34
N PHE A 98 -1.94 3.38 -3.13
CA PHE A 98 -2.03 2.38 -4.19
C PHE A 98 -3.38 2.43 -4.90
N GLY A 99 -4.47 2.41 -4.13
CA GLY A 99 -5.83 2.54 -4.66
C GLY A 99 -6.06 3.86 -5.41
N VAL A 100 -5.53 4.97 -4.88
CA VAL A 100 -5.58 6.28 -5.54
C VAL A 100 -4.87 6.23 -6.90
N TYR A 101 -3.63 5.71 -6.98
CA TYR A 101 -2.90 5.59 -8.25
C TYR A 101 -3.66 4.73 -9.26
N LEU A 102 -4.19 3.58 -8.83
CA LEU A 102 -4.94 2.68 -9.70
C LEU A 102 -6.18 3.36 -10.27
N ARG A 103 -6.90 4.09 -9.48
CA ARG A 103 -8.13 4.79 -9.91
C ARG A 103 -7.81 6.04 -10.72
N TYR A 104 -6.91 6.89 -10.21
CA TYR A 104 -6.59 8.18 -10.80
C TYR A 104 -5.81 8.05 -12.12
N TYR A 105 -4.66 7.37 -12.06
CA TYR A 105 -3.73 7.33 -13.19
C TYR A 105 -4.00 6.16 -14.13
N PHE A 106 -4.19 4.96 -13.58
CA PHE A 106 -4.40 3.75 -14.38
C PHE A 106 -5.85 3.54 -14.81
N LYS A 107 -6.79 4.40 -14.35
CA LYS A 107 -8.22 4.39 -14.72
C LYS A 107 -8.91 3.06 -14.42
N ARG A 108 -8.44 2.35 -13.41
CA ARG A 108 -9.06 1.07 -13.01
C ARG A 108 -10.37 1.31 -12.26
N PRO A 109 -11.43 0.55 -12.47
CA PRO A 109 -12.64 0.61 -11.65
C PRO A 109 -12.31 0.17 -10.20
N TRP A 110 -13.14 0.60 -9.24
CA TRP A 110 -12.89 0.38 -7.81
C TRP A 110 -12.69 -1.11 -7.44
N TRP A 111 -13.43 -2.01 -8.07
CA TRP A 111 -13.32 -3.45 -7.81
C TRP A 111 -11.98 -4.04 -8.31
N GLN A 112 -11.46 -3.56 -9.45
CA GLN A 112 -10.12 -3.96 -9.90
C GLN A 112 -9.03 -3.39 -8.99
N ALA A 113 -9.19 -2.16 -8.53
CA ALA A 113 -8.26 -1.56 -7.57
C ALA A 113 -8.23 -2.35 -6.26
N TRP A 114 -9.40 -2.78 -5.77
CA TRP A 114 -9.52 -3.66 -4.61
C TRP A 114 -8.82 -5.02 -4.84
N LEU A 115 -9.11 -5.71 -5.94
CA LEU A 115 -8.45 -6.99 -6.27
C LEU A 115 -6.93 -6.85 -6.43
N MET A 116 -6.46 -5.77 -7.07
CA MET A 116 -5.02 -5.52 -7.22
C MET A 116 -4.36 -5.22 -5.86
N SER A 117 -5.06 -4.55 -4.94
CA SER A 117 -4.58 -4.30 -3.58
C SER A 117 -4.50 -5.59 -2.77
N LEU A 118 -5.48 -6.47 -2.92
CA LEU A 118 -5.45 -7.83 -2.35
C LEU A 118 -4.26 -8.62 -2.91
N GLY A 119 -4.04 -8.56 -4.22
CA GLY A 119 -2.89 -9.21 -4.87
C GLY A 119 -1.54 -8.67 -4.39
N LEU A 120 -1.43 -7.35 -4.20
CA LEU A 120 -0.23 -6.72 -3.64
C LEU A 120 0.01 -7.17 -2.20
N SER A 121 -1.03 -7.20 -1.37
CA SER A 121 -0.94 -7.69 0.01
C SER A 121 -0.51 -9.16 0.05
N LEU A 122 -1.14 -10.00 -0.76
CA LEU A 122 -0.76 -11.41 -0.87
C LEU A 122 0.70 -11.58 -1.31
N PHE A 123 1.18 -10.74 -2.21
CA PHE A 123 2.59 -10.74 -2.61
C PHE A 123 3.52 -10.45 -1.42
N PHE A 124 3.20 -9.48 -0.57
CA PHE A 124 3.98 -9.20 0.63
C PHE A 124 3.94 -10.36 1.62
N GLU A 125 2.77 -10.90 1.89
CA GLU A 125 2.58 -12.03 2.80
C GLU A 125 3.34 -13.28 2.32
N LEU A 126 3.28 -13.60 1.03
CA LEU A 126 4.04 -14.72 0.45
C LEU A 126 5.56 -14.49 0.49
N THR A 127 6.00 -13.24 0.31
CA THR A 127 7.41 -12.88 0.46
C THR A 127 7.90 -13.17 1.87
N GLN A 128 7.11 -12.83 2.90
CA GLN A 128 7.44 -13.08 4.30
C GLN A 128 7.35 -14.57 4.64
N LEU A 129 6.29 -15.25 4.19
CA LEU A 129 6.05 -16.68 4.41
C LEU A 129 7.12 -17.55 3.75
N SER A 130 7.62 -17.17 2.57
CA SER A 130 8.71 -17.88 1.90
C SER A 130 10.08 -17.74 2.58
N GLY A 131 10.15 -17.00 3.68
CA GLY A 131 11.42 -16.68 4.31
C GLY A 131 12.30 -15.82 3.42
N LEU A 132 11.71 -14.79 2.77
CA LEU A 132 12.37 -13.91 1.81
C LEU A 132 12.99 -14.73 0.64
N TYR A 133 12.11 -15.48 -0.04
CA TYR A 133 12.49 -16.36 -1.17
C TYR A 133 13.56 -17.42 -0.85
N GLY A 134 13.52 -17.94 0.39
CA GLY A 134 14.46 -18.98 0.87
C GLY A 134 15.76 -18.43 1.43
N TYR A 135 15.91 -17.12 1.59
CA TYR A 135 17.05 -16.55 2.31
C TYR A 135 17.08 -16.98 3.77
N TYR A 136 15.91 -17.04 4.42
CA TYR A 136 15.75 -17.59 5.77
C TYR A 136 15.35 -19.07 5.74
N PRO A 137 15.75 -19.88 6.73
CA PRO A 137 15.39 -21.30 6.82
C PRO A 137 13.90 -21.54 7.09
N ARG A 138 13.17 -20.48 7.47
CA ARG A 138 11.75 -20.51 7.78
C ARG A 138 11.16 -19.09 7.65
N PRO A 139 9.81 -18.94 7.66
CA PRO A 139 9.18 -17.62 7.74
C PRO A 139 9.72 -16.80 8.92
N TYR A 140 10.07 -15.54 8.65
CA TYR A 140 10.57 -14.62 9.67
C TYR A 140 9.49 -13.72 10.26
N ARG A 141 8.33 -13.69 9.62
CA ARG A 141 7.10 -13.06 10.11
C ARG A 141 5.93 -14.02 9.96
N LEU A 142 4.88 -13.76 10.74
CA LEU A 142 3.61 -14.45 10.65
C LEU A 142 2.89 -14.03 9.37
N PHE A 143 2.44 -15.00 8.57
CA PHE A 143 1.43 -14.75 7.53
C PHE A 143 0.10 -14.46 8.22
N ASP A 144 -0.52 -13.32 7.97
CA ASP A 144 -1.76 -12.92 8.63
C ASP A 144 -2.87 -12.56 7.61
N VAL A 145 -4.01 -13.25 7.74
CA VAL A 145 -5.18 -12.94 6.93
C VAL A 145 -5.73 -11.54 7.23
N ASP A 146 -5.54 -11.01 8.43
CA ASP A 146 -5.94 -9.65 8.78
C ASP A 146 -5.18 -8.62 7.94
N ASP A 147 -3.90 -8.86 7.64
CA ASP A 147 -3.13 -7.97 6.77
C ASP A 147 -3.67 -7.95 5.32
N LEU A 148 -4.17 -9.10 4.82
CA LEU A 148 -4.84 -9.14 3.52
C LEU A 148 -6.12 -8.31 3.52
N ILE A 149 -6.93 -8.42 4.57
CA ILE A 149 -8.19 -7.68 4.72
C ILE A 149 -7.91 -6.18 4.85
N LEU A 150 -6.99 -5.79 5.73
CA LEU A 150 -6.69 -4.39 6.02
C LEU A 150 -6.05 -3.69 4.82
N ASN A 151 -5.07 -4.30 4.19
CA ASN A 151 -4.40 -3.74 3.01
C ASN A 151 -5.37 -3.63 1.81
N SER A 152 -6.21 -4.64 1.57
CA SER A 152 -7.20 -4.55 0.49
C SER A 152 -8.27 -3.50 0.77
N THR A 153 -8.66 -3.33 2.04
CA THR A 153 -9.58 -2.27 2.48
C THR A 153 -8.97 -0.88 2.25
N GLY A 154 -7.69 -0.68 2.60
CA GLY A 154 -6.99 0.57 2.33
C GLY A 154 -6.96 0.92 0.83
N GLY A 155 -6.65 -0.05 -0.02
CA GLY A 155 -6.71 0.13 -1.47
C GLY A 155 -8.11 0.45 -1.99
N LEU A 156 -9.16 -0.16 -1.44
CA LEU A 156 -10.55 0.17 -1.75
C LEU A 156 -10.88 1.60 -1.35
N ILE A 157 -10.55 2.01 -0.13
CA ILE A 157 -10.74 3.38 0.35
C ILE A 157 -10.06 4.36 -0.60
N GLY A 158 -8.78 4.11 -0.95
CA GLY A 158 -8.03 4.92 -1.91
C GLY A 158 -8.72 5.05 -3.25
N ALA A 159 -9.26 3.96 -3.79
CA ALA A 159 -10.00 3.98 -5.06
C ALA A 159 -11.32 4.75 -4.98
N LEU A 160 -12.01 4.73 -3.83
CA LEU A 160 -13.26 5.44 -3.61
C LEU A 160 -13.07 6.95 -3.40
N ILE A 161 -11.99 7.36 -2.72
CA ILE A 161 -11.69 8.79 -2.51
C ILE A 161 -11.00 9.43 -3.73
N ALA A 162 -10.37 8.64 -4.60
CA ALA A 162 -9.65 9.14 -5.76
C ALA A 162 -10.48 10.11 -6.64
N PRO A 163 -11.79 9.89 -6.95
CA PRO A 163 -12.60 10.84 -7.73
C PRO A 163 -12.66 12.23 -7.10
N VAL A 164 -12.72 12.32 -5.76
CA VAL A 164 -12.73 13.61 -5.05
C VAL A 164 -11.37 14.31 -5.21
N LEU A 165 -10.27 13.56 -5.05
CA LEU A 165 -8.91 14.09 -5.23
C LEU A 165 -8.64 14.51 -6.68
N MET A 166 -9.27 13.86 -7.67
CA MET A 166 -9.13 14.21 -9.08
C MET A 166 -9.59 15.64 -9.42
N HIS A 167 -10.45 16.25 -8.62
CA HIS A 167 -10.82 17.66 -8.81
C HIS A 167 -9.66 18.62 -8.51
N ALA A 168 -8.73 18.23 -7.64
CA ALA A 168 -7.57 19.04 -7.27
C ALA A 168 -6.35 18.81 -8.18
N PHE A 169 -6.33 17.74 -8.97
CA PHE A 169 -5.17 17.36 -9.79
C PHE A 169 -5.52 17.37 -11.30
N PRO A 170 -4.55 17.67 -12.18
CA PRO A 170 -4.80 17.67 -13.62
C PRO A 170 -5.19 16.29 -14.13
N THR A 171 -6.20 16.18 -14.96
CA THR A 171 -6.58 14.91 -15.59
C THR A 171 -5.47 14.42 -16.53
N ARG A 172 -5.44 13.12 -16.79
CA ARG A 172 -4.45 12.51 -17.69
C ARG A 172 -4.45 13.18 -19.07
N GLU A 173 -5.62 13.56 -19.58
CA GLU A 173 -5.79 14.26 -20.85
C GLU A 173 -5.17 15.67 -20.82
N LYS A 174 -5.35 16.41 -19.72
CA LYS A 174 -4.72 17.73 -19.51
C LYS A 174 -3.19 17.60 -19.39
N MET A 175 -2.69 16.55 -18.73
CA MET A 175 -1.24 16.28 -18.66
C MET A 175 -0.64 16.05 -20.05
N ASP A 176 -1.38 15.38 -20.95
CA ASP A 176 -0.95 15.13 -22.32
C ASP A 176 -0.98 16.39 -23.18
N GLN A 177 -2.05 17.19 -23.07
CA GLN A 177 -2.20 18.44 -23.82
C GLN A 177 -1.17 19.51 -23.46
N GLN A 178 -0.79 19.64 -22.19
CA GLN A 178 0.23 20.59 -21.73
C GLN A 178 1.61 20.29 -22.28
N SER A 179 1.85 19.06 -22.70
CA SER A 179 3.13 18.64 -23.25
C SER A 179 3.23 18.78 -24.77
N CYS A 180 2.12 18.94 -25.47
CA CYS A 180 2.08 19.12 -26.93
C CYS A 180 2.14 20.58 -27.40
N LYS A 181 2.06 21.56 -26.51
CA LYS A 181 1.96 22.99 -26.87
C LYS A 181 3.22 23.75 -27.31
N PRO A 182 4.48 23.30 -27.14
CA PRO A 182 5.62 24.16 -27.54
C PRO A 182 6.02 24.11 -29.02
N ALA A 183 5.53 23.15 -29.79
CA ALA A 183 6.05 22.96 -31.16
C ALA A 183 5.36 23.81 -32.26
N LEU A 184 4.24 24.45 -31.98
CA LEU A 184 3.49 25.23 -32.97
C LEU A 184 3.57 26.77 -32.79
N ALA A 185 4.34 27.25 -31.80
CA ALA A 185 4.51 28.69 -31.53
C ALA A 185 5.82 29.28 -32.08
N SER A 186 6.60 28.52 -32.83
CA SER A 186 7.89 28.92 -33.39
C SER A 186 8.00 28.65 -34.91
N ALA A 187 6.88 28.65 -35.62
CA ALA A 187 6.88 28.61 -37.09
C ALA A 187 6.25 29.87 -37.66
#